data_684654fc2a1b1bdf9309a6fe49c18e29
#
_entry.id   684654fc2a1b1bdf9309a6fe49c18e29
#
_cell.length_a   1.000
_cell.length_b   1.000
_cell.length_c   1.000
_cell.angle_alpha   90.00
_cell.angle_beta   90.00
_cell.angle_gamma   90.00
#
_symmetry.space_group_name_H-M   'P 1'
#
loop_
_entity.id
_entity.type
_entity.pdbx_description
1 polymer ?
#
loop_
_entity_poly.entity_id
_entity_poly.type
_entity_poly.pdbx_seq_one_letter_code
_entity_poly.pdbx_strand_id
1 'polypeptide(L)'
;MTYEIILSLLRRTLVAGTPLLLGTLGEVIAERSGVLNLGIEGMMSFGAVSAFIITFSTGNPWLGFLLATVFTGLFSLFHGFISVTLRANQVVSGLALTMLGLGISGLWGKPFIGRPLSIRMESISIPGLSDMPFFGEFLFSHDPIFYIAVALGIIAWFFLKYTRPGIVL
;
A
#
# COMPACT_ATOMS: atom_id res chain seq x y z
N MET A 1 7.94 -30.15 -10.28
CA MET A 1 8.78 -29.51 -9.24
C MET A 1 9.27 -28.13 -9.66
N THR A 2 9.94 -27.96 -10.80
CA THR A 2 10.43 -26.63 -11.25
C THR A 2 9.28 -25.66 -11.59
N TYR A 3 8.23 -26.16 -12.23
CA TYR A 3 7.03 -25.38 -12.56
C TYR A 3 6.33 -24.80 -11.32
N GLU A 4 6.08 -25.62 -10.32
CA GLU A 4 5.44 -25.20 -9.05
C GLU A 4 6.26 -24.14 -8.30
N ILE A 5 7.59 -24.28 -8.35
CA ILE A 5 8.49 -23.28 -7.73
C ILE A 5 8.39 -21.95 -8.46
N ILE A 6 8.43 -21.95 -9.80
CA ILE A 6 8.31 -20.72 -10.60
C ILE A 6 6.96 -20.07 -10.36
N LEU A 7 5.86 -20.82 -10.38
CA LEU A 7 4.52 -20.29 -10.14
C LEU A 7 4.40 -19.65 -8.73
N SER A 8 4.93 -20.34 -7.71
CA SER A 8 4.93 -19.82 -6.34
C SER A 8 5.77 -18.55 -6.17
N LEU A 9 6.90 -18.46 -6.86
CA LEU A 9 7.74 -17.26 -6.87
C LEU A 9 7.02 -16.08 -7.54
N LEU A 10 6.44 -16.29 -8.71
CA LEU A 10 5.69 -15.27 -9.43
C LEU A 10 4.51 -14.75 -8.58
N ARG A 11 3.75 -15.66 -7.96
CA ARG A 11 2.64 -15.29 -7.08
C ARG A 11 3.11 -14.45 -5.89
N ARG A 12 4.20 -14.86 -5.21
CA ARG A 12 4.79 -14.09 -4.10
C ARG A 12 5.29 -12.72 -4.55
N THR A 13 5.82 -12.61 -5.76
CA THR A 13 6.26 -11.33 -6.34
C THR A 13 5.09 -10.37 -6.52
N LEU A 14 3.94 -10.83 -7.01
CA LEU A 14 2.74 -10.00 -7.14
C LEU A 14 2.23 -9.52 -5.78
N VAL A 15 2.16 -10.42 -4.79
CA VAL A 15 1.75 -10.07 -3.43
C VAL A 15 2.69 -9.04 -2.80
N ALA A 16 4.01 -9.25 -2.92
CA ALA A 16 5.01 -8.29 -2.41
C ALA A 16 5.01 -6.97 -3.18
N GLY A 17 4.68 -6.98 -4.48
CA GLY A 17 4.57 -5.79 -5.32
C GLY A 17 3.32 -4.94 -5.06
N THR A 18 2.27 -5.52 -4.50
CA THR A 18 0.99 -4.81 -4.26
C THR A 18 1.14 -3.54 -3.42
N PRO A 19 1.78 -3.55 -2.23
CA PRO A 19 1.97 -2.32 -1.46
C PRO A 19 2.89 -1.32 -2.17
N LEU A 20 3.87 -1.79 -2.92
CA LEU A 20 4.75 -0.92 -3.72
C LEU A 20 3.96 -0.23 -4.84
N LEU A 21 3.08 -0.94 -5.52
CA LEU A 21 2.19 -0.37 -6.54
C LEU A 21 1.31 0.73 -5.94
N LEU A 22 0.65 0.47 -4.81
CA LEU A 22 -0.20 1.46 -4.14
C LEU A 22 0.60 2.70 -3.72
N GLY A 23 1.78 2.50 -3.14
CA GLY A 23 2.67 3.59 -2.76
C GLY A 23 3.11 4.43 -3.97
N THR A 24 3.56 3.77 -5.04
CA THR A 24 3.98 4.44 -6.28
C THR A 24 2.85 5.22 -6.93
N LEU A 25 1.61 4.70 -6.94
CA LEU A 25 0.46 5.43 -7.46
C LEU A 25 0.19 6.72 -6.68
N GLY A 26 0.29 6.67 -5.35
CA GLY A 26 0.18 7.86 -4.51
C GLY A 26 1.27 8.89 -4.82
N GLU A 27 2.52 8.45 -4.96
CA GLU A 27 3.67 9.30 -5.27
C GLU A 27 3.55 9.94 -6.66
N VAL A 28 3.16 9.19 -7.67
CA VAL A 28 2.94 9.74 -9.04
C VAL A 28 1.91 10.88 -9.03
N ILE A 29 0.84 10.75 -8.25
CA ILE A 29 -0.17 11.81 -8.14
C ILE A 29 0.39 13.01 -7.36
N ALA A 30 1.12 12.78 -6.28
CA ALA A 30 1.74 13.83 -5.47
C ALA A 30 2.78 14.62 -6.28
N GLU A 31 3.70 13.94 -6.97
CA GLU A 31 4.74 14.57 -7.81
C GLU A 31 4.13 15.35 -8.97
N ARG A 32 3.10 14.82 -9.62
CA ARG A 32 2.37 15.55 -10.67
C ARG A 32 1.70 16.81 -10.14
N SER A 33 1.30 16.81 -8.88
CA SER A 33 0.76 17.99 -8.20
C SER A 33 1.85 18.96 -7.70
N GLY A 34 3.12 18.70 -8.00
CA GLY A 34 4.26 19.53 -7.59
C GLY A 34 4.74 19.30 -6.16
N VAL A 35 4.32 18.21 -5.50
CA VAL A 35 4.73 17.84 -4.14
C VAL A 35 5.60 16.60 -4.17
N LEU A 36 6.90 16.76 -3.91
CA LEU A 36 7.84 15.65 -3.76
C LEU A 36 7.72 15.06 -2.35
N ASN A 37 7.38 13.77 -2.24
CA ASN A 37 7.17 13.12 -0.97
C ASN A 37 8.16 11.97 -0.72
N LEU A 38 9.32 12.27 -0.15
CA LEU A 38 10.28 11.26 0.29
C LEU A 38 9.88 10.55 1.60
N GLY A 39 8.68 10.84 2.11
CA GLY A 39 8.12 10.25 3.33
C GLY A 39 7.41 8.90 3.16
N ILE A 40 7.29 8.43 1.91
CA ILE A 40 6.47 7.27 1.56
C ILE A 40 6.89 5.99 2.30
N GLU A 41 8.19 5.76 2.47
CA GLU A 41 8.73 4.59 3.17
C GLU A 41 8.30 4.56 4.65
N GLY A 42 8.37 5.72 5.31
CA GLY A 42 7.88 5.89 6.68
C GLY A 42 6.37 5.72 6.80
N MET A 43 5.60 6.25 5.84
CA MET A 43 4.15 6.06 5.78
C MET A 43 3.76 4.61 5.57
N MET A 44 4.43 3.89 4.66
CA MET A 44 4.19 2.47 4.43
C MET A 44 4.47 1.64 5.68
N SER A 45 5.59 1.91 6.37
CA SER A 45 5.94 1.23 7.62
C SER A 45 4.94 1.53 8.74
N PHE A 46 4.54 2.80 8.91
CA PHE A 46 3.52 3.21 9.86
C PHE A 46 2.16 2.58 9.57
N GLY A 47 1.74 2.55 8.31
CA GLY A 47 0.52 1.89 7.87
C GLY A 47 0.53 0.39 8.14
N ALA A 48 1.65 -0.28 7.83
CA ALA A 48 1.79 -1.71 8.05
C ALA A 48 1.69 -2.09 9.54
N VAL A 49 2.38 -1.36 10.43
CA VAL A 49 2.29 -1.65 11.87
C VAL A 49 0.91 -1.32 12.43
N SER A 50 0.27 -0.25 11.97
CA SER A 50 -1.09 0.11 12.37
C SER A 50 -2.10 -0.95 11.95
N ALA A 51 -2.04 -1.41 10.69
CA ALA A 51 -2.89 -2.49 10.19
C ALA A 51 -2.70 -3.79 11.00
N PHE A 52 -1.45 -4.13 11.28
CA PHE A 52 -1.13 -5.31 12.09
C PHE A 52 -1.73 -5.23 13.48
N ILE A 53 -1.50 -4.13 14.21
CA ILE A 53 -1.97 -3.95 15.60
C ILE A 53 -3.49 -4.00 15.65
N ILE A 54 -4.17 -3.30 14.75
CA ILE A 54 -5.63 -3.27 14.71
C ILE A 54 -6.19 -4.65 14.38
N THR A 55 -5.63 -5.33 13.37
CA THR A 55 -6.05 -6.70 13.01
C THR A 55 -5.82 -7.67 14.16
N PHE A 56 -4.66 -7.58 14.82
CA PHE A 56 -4.33 -8.43 15.97
C PHE A 56 -5.28 -8.23 17.14
N SER A 57 -5.68 -6.97 17.41
CA SER A 57 -6.54 -6.62 18.54
C SER A 57 -8.02 -6.89 18.29
N THR A 58 -8.47 -6.74 17.02
CA THR A 58 -9.90 -6.84 16.67
C THR A 58 -10.28 -8.17 16.03
N GLY A 59 -9.31 -8.93 15.55
CA GLY A 59 -9.56 -10.14 14.76
C GLY A 59 -10.14 -9.87 13.36
N ASN A 60 -10.16 -8.60 12.91
CA ASN A 60 -10.76 -8.23 11.63
C ASN A 60 -9.73 -7.54 10.72
N PRO A 61 -9.24 -8.22 9.64
CA PRO A 61 -8.24 -7.66 8.75
C PRO A 61 -8.76 -6.51 7.88
N TRP A 62 -10.07 -6.46 7.60
CA TRP A 62 -10.67 -5.35 6.88
C TRP A 62 -10.67 -4.06 7.72
N LEU A 63 -11.00 -4.18 8.99
CA LEU A 63 -10.94 -3.06 9.93
C LEU A 63 -9.49 -2.58 10.07
N GLY A 64 -8.54 -3.51 10.15
CA GLY A 64 -7.11 -3.21 10.15
C GLY A 64 -6.69 -2.40 8.93
N PHE A 65 -7.07 -2.85 7.74
CA PHE A 65 -6.76 -2.17 6.48
C PHE A 65 -7.39 -0.77 6.40
N LEU A 66 -8.68 -0.65 6.68
CA LEU A 66 -9.41 0.63 6.58
C LEU A 66 -8.88 1.66 7.57
N LEU A 67 -8.73 1.30 8.85
CA LEU A 67 -8.24 2.24 9.85
C LEU A 67 -6.77 2.61 9.63
N ALA A 68 -5.93 1.66 9.23
CA ALA A 68 -4.54 1.96 8.87
C ALA A 68 -4.46 2.94 7.68
N THR A 69 -5.34 2.79 6.67
CA THR A 69 -5.42 3.73 5.55
C THR A 69 -5.78 5.13 6.03
N VAL A 70 -6.76 5.26 6.93
CA VAL A 70 -7.14 6.56 7.52
C VAL A 70 -5.99 7.16 8.33
N PHE A 71 -5.36 6.38 9.21
CA PHE A 71 -4.25 6.86 10.04
C PHE A 71 -3.03 7.27 9.22
N THR A 72 -2.69 6.49 8.20
CA THR A 72 -1.60 6.83 7.29
C THR A 72 -1.93 8.07 6.46
N GLY A 73 -3.19 8.20 6.02
CA GLY A 73 -3.67 9.41 5.35
C GLY A 73 -3.55 10.65 6.22
N LEU A 74 -3.97 10.58 7.48
CA LEU A 74 -3.78 11.67 8.46
C LEU A 74 -2.30 11.98 8.71
N PHE A 75 -1.47 10.95 8.78
CA PHE A 75 -0.02 11.11 8.92
C PHE A 75 0.60 11.80 7.70
N SER A 76 0.12 11.51 6.49
CA SER A 76 0.57 12.18 5.26
C SER A 76 0.16 13.64 5.17
N LEU A 77 -0.98 14.02 5.76
CA LEU A 77 -1.42 15.42 5.82
C LEU A 77 -0.42 16.33 6.53
N PHE A 78 0.33 15.79 7.47
CA PHE A 78 1.39 16.53 8.15
C PHE A 78 2.47 16.99 7.16
N HIS A 79 2.93 16.11 6.27
CA HIS A 79 3.84 16.47 5.18
C HIS A 79 3.21 17.46 4.21
N GLY A 80 1.96 17.21 3.80
CA GLY A 80 1.22 18.10 2.93
C GLY A 80 1.08 19.52 3.50
N PHE A 81 0.77 19.64 4.78
CA PHE A 81 0.68 20.93 5.46
C PHE A 81 2.03 21.67 5.47
N ILE A 82 3.13 20.98 5.81
CA ILE A 82 4.47 21.59 5.82
C ILE A 82 4.91 21.99 4.40
N SER A 83 4.67 21.14 3.42
CA SER A 83 5.15 21.33 2.05
C SER A 83 4.31 22.36 1.28
N VAL A 84 2.98 22.31 1.41
CA VAL A 84 2.05 23.15 0.63
C VAL A 84 1.72 24.44 1.37
N THR A 85 1.33 24.35 2.65
CA THR A 85 0.86 25.52 3.41
C THR A 85 2.01 26.37 3.92
N LEU A 86 3.01 25.73 4.53
CA LEU A 86 4.19 26.43 5.06
C LEU A 86 5.26 26.68 3.99
N ARG A 87 5.13 26.06 2.81
CA ARG A 87 6.08 26.17 1.70
C ARG A 87 7.53 25.85 2.13
N ALA A 88 7.68 24.92 3.09
CA ALA A 88 8.97 24.47 3.56
C ALA A 88 9.64 23.51 2.59
N ASN A 89 10.89 23.17 2.84
CA ASN A 89 11.64 22.24 1.99
C ASN A 89 11.01 20.84 2.03
N GLN A 90 10.47 20.39 0.90
CA GLN A 90 9.75 19.14 0.73
C GLN A 90 10.64 17.92 1.00
N VAL A 91 11.90 17.96 0.59
CA VAL A 91 12.88 16.89 0.79
C VAL A 91 13.12 16.68 2.30
N VAL A 92 13.40 17.75 3.03
CA VAL A 92 13.64 17.70 4.47
C VAL A 92 12.40 17.22 5.22
N SER A 93 11.23 17.74 4.87
CA SER A 93 9.95 17.32 5.46
C SER A 93 9.64 15.85 5.19
N GLY A 94 9.86 15.37 3.97
CA GLY A 94 9.66 13.98 3.59
C GLY A 94 10.60 13.02 4.35
N LEU A 95 11.90 13.36 4.40
CA LEU A 95 12.87 12.56 5.16
C LEU A 95 12.55 12.52 6.67
N ALA A 96 12.15 13.65 7.24
CA ALA A 96 11.72 13.72 8.64
C ALA A 96 10.50 12.80 8.88
N LEU A 97 9.53 12.79 7.94
CA LEU A 97 8.37 11.91 8.01
C LEU A 97 8.76 10.43 7.92
N THR A 98 9.73 10.09 7.06
CA THR A 98 10.28 8.72 7.00
C THR A 98 10.86 8.31 8.34
N MET A 99 11.72 9.13 8.93
CA MET A 99 12.34 8.84 10.23
C MET A 99 11.30 8.70 11.35
N LEU A 100 10.28 9.55 11.37
CA LEU A 100 9.17 9.46 12.31
C LEU A 100 8.37 8.18 12.10
N GLY A 101 7.99 7.87 10.88
CA GLY A 101 7.22 6.67 10.54
C GLY A 101 7.95 5.38 10.92
N LEU A 102 9.22 5.28 10.60
CA LEU A 102 10.06 4.13 10.98
C LEU A 102 10.23 4.05 12.51
N GLY A 103 10.46 5.18 13.17
CA GLY A 103 10.60 5.23 14.63
C GLY A 103 9.34 4.79 15.36
N ILE A 104 8.17 5.34 14.97
CA ILE A 104 6.88 4.93 15.55
C ILE A 104 6.59 3.45 15.26
N SER A 105 6.85 3.01 14.04
CA SER A 105 6.66 1.60 13.65
C SER A 105 7.51 0.66 14.48
N GLY A 106 8.77 1.01 14.74
CA GLY A 106 9.67 0.23 15.59
C GLY A 106 9.20 0.18 17.05
N LEU A 107 8.72 1.30 17.59
CA LEU A 107 8.23 1.37 18.96
C LEU A 107 6.91 0.59 19.14
N TRP A 108 5.94 0.82 18.28
CA TRP A 108 4.62 0.18 18.37
C TRP A 108 4.65 -1.28 17.97
N GLY A 109 5.50 -1.66 17.03
CA GLY A 109 5.65 -3.04 16.59
C GLY A 109 6.42 -3.92 17.59
N LYS A 110 7.28 -3.33 18.44
CA LYS A 110 8.13 -4.06 19.37
C LYS A 110 7.39 -5.11 20.24
N PRO A 111 6.23 -4.83 20.86
CA PRO A 111 5.51 -5.82 21.67
C PRO A 111 4.95 -7.00 20.87
N PHE A 112 4.89 -6.90 19.55
CA PHE A 112 4.29 -7.88 18.65
C PHE A 112 5.32 -8.74 17.90
N ILE A 113 6.62 -8.51 18.12
CA ILE A 113 7.68 -9.32 17.51
C ILE A 113 7.50 -10.77 17.93
N GLY A 114 7.49 -11.68 16.95
CA GLY A 114 7.30 -13.11 17.15
C GLY A 114 5.84 -13.54 17.38
N ARG A 115 4.87 -12.63 17.26
CA ARG A 115 3.44 -12.94 17.36
C ARG A 115 2.82 -13.02 15.96
N PRO A 116 2.59 -14.21 15.39
CA PRO A 116 1.97 -14.34 14.08
C PRO A 116 0.47 -13.94 14.14
N LEU A 117 -0.02 -13.33 13.06
CA LEU A 117 -1.46 -13.17 12.87
C LEU A 117 -2.09 -14.52 12.53
N SER A 118 -3.08 -14.92 13.32
CA SER A 118 -3.88 -16.14 13.07
C SER A 118 -4.91 -15.94 11.97
N ILE A 119 -5.28 -14.69 11.68
CA ILE A 119 -6.33 -14.31 10.74
C ILE A 119 -5.70 -13.57 9.57
N ARG A 120 -6.08 -13.98 8.36
CA ARG A 120 -5.64 -13.37 7.10
C ARG A 120 -6.84 -13.05 6.23
N MET A 121 -6.70 -12.14 5.27
CA MET A 121 -7.66 -11.99 4.20
C MET A 121 -7.64 -13.25 3.32
N GLU A 122 -8.82 -13.81 3.08
CA GLU A 122 -8.94 -14.97 2.19
C GLU A 122 -8.73 -14.56 0.74
N SER A 123 -8.03 -15.41 0.00
CA SER A 123 -7.85 -15.20 -1.44
C SER A 123 -9.19 -15.38 -2.15
N ILE A 124 -9.49 -14.46 -3.05
CA ILE A 124 -10.66 -14.55 -3.93
C ILE A 124 -10.20 -15.22 -5.22
N SER A 125 -10.78 -16.36 -5.54
CA SER A 125 -10.65 -16.99 -6.86
C SER A 125 -11.80 -16.53 -7.75
N ILE A 126 -11.48 -16.02 -8.94
CA ILE A 126 -12.49 -15.57 -9.90
C ILE A 126 -12.97 -16.80 -10.69
N PRO A 127 -14.24 -17.25 -10.53
CA PRO A 127 -14.73 -18.46 -11.20
C PRO A 127 -14.56 -18.38 -12.73
N GLY A 128 -14.09 -19.45 -13.34
CA GLY A 128 -13.85 -19.53 -14.79
C GLY A 128 -12.51 -18.95 -15.25
N LEU A 129 -11.95 -17.92 -14.58
CA LEU A 129 -10.64 -17.37 -14.89
C LEU A 129 -9.53 -18.05 -14.07
N SER A 130 -9.83 -18.39 -12.81
CA SER A 130 -8.91 -19.14 -11.95
C SER A 130 -8.65 -20.57 -12.41
N ASP A 131 -9.55 -21.14 -13.24
CA ASP A 131 -9.43 -22.51 -13.75
C ASP A 131 -8.53 -22.60 -14.99
N MET A 132 -8.09 -21.47 -15.54
CA MET A 132 -7.18 -21.45 -16.69
C MET A 132 -5.80 -22.01 -16.30
N PRO A 133 -5.27 -22.99 -17.05
CA PRO A 133 -3.96 -23.55 -16.75
C PRO A 133 -2.87 -22.48 -16.84
N PHE A 134 -1.98 -22.43 -15.87
CA PHE A 134 -0.88 -21.48 -15.69
C PHE A 134 -1.30 -20.07 -15.27
N PHE A 135 -2.16 -19.38 -16.02
CA PHE A 135 -2.53 -17.99 -15.74
C PHE A 135 -3.60 -17.85 -14.66
N GLY A 136 -4.45 -18.86 -14.49
CA GLY A 136 -5.57 -18.82 -13.55
C GLY A 136 -5.12 -18.63 -12.11
N GLU A 137 -4.29 -19.50 -11.62
CA GLU A 137 -3.77 -19.44 -10.25
C GLU A 137 -2.83 -18.25 -10.04
N PHE A 138 -2.07 -17.88 -11.09
CA PHE A 138 -1.10 -16.79 -11.03
C PHE A 138 -1.74 -15.40 -10.97
N LEU A 139 -2.84 -15.13 -11.69
CA LEU A 139 -3.45 -13.80 -11.82
C LEU A 139 -4.78 -13.66 -11.09
N PHE A 140 -5.53 -14.78 -10.96
CA PHE A 140 -6.93 -14.73 -10.53
C PHE A 140 -7.20 -15.42 -9.19
N SER A 141 -6.15 -15.65 -8.37
CA SER A 141 -6.26 -16.24 -7.03
C SER A 141 -5.43 -15.44 -6.02
N HIS A 142 -5.79 -14.17 -5.83
CA HIS A 142 -5.12 -13.24 -4.91
C HIS A 142 -6.05 -12.74 -3.82
N ASP A 143 -5.46 -12.07 -2.83
CA ASP A 143 -6.24 -11.36 -1.82
C ASP A 143 -6.96 -10.13 -2.41
N PRO A 144 -8.04 -9.65 -1.77
CA PRO A 144 -8.83 -8.53 -2.26
C PRO A 144 -8.02 -7.25 -2.49
N ILE A 145 -6.95 -7.03 -1.70
CA ILE A 145 -6.13 -5.82 -1.77
C ILE A 145 -5.37 -5.76 -3.10
N PHE A 146 -4.94 -6.91 -3.63
CA PHE A 146 -4.33 -6.98 -4.96
C PHE A 146 -5.26 -6.45 -6.05
N TYR A 147 -6.52 -6.90 -6.06
CA TYR A 147 -7.49 -6.43 -7.05
C TYR A 147 -7.84 -4.95 -6.88
N ILE A 148 -7.93 -4.47 -5.64
CA ILE A 148 -8.11 -3.05 -5.34
C ILE A 148 -6.92 -2.24 -5.89
N ALA A 149 -5.68 -2.71 -5.69
CA ALA A 149 -4.49 -2.03 -6.18
C ALA A 149 -4.46 -1.94 -7.71
N VAL A 150 -4.79 -3.03 -8.41
CA VAL A 150 -4.90 -3.05 -9.87
C VAL A 150 -6.00 -2.10 -10.36
N ALA A 151 -7.18 -2.14 -9.73
CA ALA A 151 -8.29 -1.24 -10.08
C ALA A 151 -7.91 0.23 -9.88
N LEU A 152 -7.27 0.57 -8.76
CA LEU A 152 -6.76 1.93 -8.49
C LEU A 152 -5.70 2.35 -9.51
N GLY A 153 -4.83 1.43 -9.95
CA GLY A 153 -3.86 1.68 -11.01
C GLY A 153 -4.53 2.07 -12.34
N ILE A 154 -5.56 1.33 -12.73
CA ILE A 154 -6.33 1.61 -13.95
C ILE A 154 -7.07 2.95 -13.80
N ILE A 155 -7.70 3.21 -12.65
CA ILE A 155 -8.40 4.47 -12.38
C ILE A 155 -7.43 5.65 -12.41
N ALA A 156 -6.27 5.53 -11.77
CA ALA A 156 -5.25 6.57 -11.77
C ALA A 156 -4.72 6.85 -13.18
N TRP A 157 -4.44 5.80 -13.96
CA TRP A 157 -4.05 5.94 -15.36
C TRP A 157 -5.12 6.65 -16.19
N PHE A 158 -6.38 6.25 -16.06
CA PHE A 158 -7.51 6.90 -16.75
C PHE A 158 -7.67 8.35 -16.31
N PHE A 159 -7.60 8.62 -15.00
CA PHE A 159 -7.68 9.97 -14.44
C PHE A 159 -6.61 10.88 -15.02
N LEU A 160 -5.35 10.46 -14.95
CA LEU A 160 -4.21 11.27 -15.40
C LEU A 160 -4.19 11.50 -16.92
N LYS A 161 -4.72 10.56 -17.70
CA LYS A 161 -4.63 10.63 -19.17
C LYS A 161 -5.86 11.27 -19.83
N TYR A 162 -7.04 11.07 -19.24
CA TYR A 162 -8.31 11.39 -19.93
C TYR A 162 -9.17 12.42 -19.20
N THR A 163 -8.82 12.86 -17.99
CA THR A 163 -9.60 13.90 -17.30
C THR A 163 -8.91 15.25 -17.35
N ARG A 164 -9.70 16.33 -17.41
CA ARG A 164 -9.17 17.70 -17.40
C ARG A 164 -8.25 17.96 -16.18
N PRO A 165 -8.67 17.66 -14.92
CA PRO A 165 -7.79 17.86 -13.77
C PRO A 165 -6.53 17.01 -13.84
N GLY A 166 -6.60 15.77 -14.31
CA GLY A 166 -5.42 14.87 -14.40
C GLY A 166 -4.41 15.29 -15.47
N ILE A 167 -4.86 15.98 -16.54
CA ILE A 167 -3.96 16.51 -17.60
C ILE A 167 -3.28 17.79 -17.14
N VAL A 168 -3.93 18.58 -16.27
CA VAL A 168 -3.42 19.85 -15.76
C VAL A 168 -2.46 19.66 -14.57
N LEU A 169 -2.60 18.52 -13.83
CA LEU A 169 -1.63 18.12 -12.81
C LEU A 169 -0.28 17.81 -13.44
#